data_3120e26d68674cdbdda6416c23560ae6
#
_entry.id   3120e26d68674cdbdda6416c23560ae6
#
_cell.length_a   1.000
_cell.length_b   1.000
_cell.length_c   1.000
_cell.angle_alpha   90.00
_cell.angle_beta   90.00
_cell.angle_gamma   90.00
#
_symmetry.space_group_name_H-M   'P 1'
#
loop_
_entity.id
_entity.type
_entity.pdbx_description
1 polymer ?
#
loop_
_entity_poly.entity_id
_entity_poly.type
_entity_poly.pdbx_seq_one_letter_code
_entity_poly.pdbx_strand_id
1 'polypeptide(L)'
;MFKKIFAILVILLIAGFIFSKVKFKKVASSDFDFPSAQTADLASLVKQRPADAPPPNVVILLADDLGWADVGYHGSDIQTPNIDRLAKEGMRLERFYVTPFCTPTRAALMTARDPIKLGAAHAVFMAWDNGGISPAERFMPQDFQDAGYQTAMVGKWHLGHTIEQHTPNARGFDHFYGHFNTDVLYFDHTMAGGHDFQENGVPVNHKGEYATDIHGNQASRFIEEMRDPGKPFFLYVPFLAPHSPMEAKEEDMAKYPARINTPRFPAKTYAGMVDSMDQAIGSSLDSLDKQGITDNTIVLFFSDNGGYYNFGGVNKPLRGGKLETYEGGVRVTSVLRWPDVLPANTVNENVFSVMDVYPTLMSATGVAPNYKKKIDGIDRWNAVTGSGEKDRGEPLVFSSNVPIYNEFKYGVLDGPWKLIQYVNHERRTTQVKTELFNVWSDPNEADDISAANPGQVERLQKILDKRLALHPIGGQYVKIQPHPGWRAPHDYADVVIPADQVNADMWTGFGPLATSVLQQTHGEKGRIKYD
;
A
#
# COMPACT_ATOMS: atom_id res chain seq x y z
N MET A 1 -22.05 38.96 28.98
CA MET A 1 -21.04 38.34 28.07
C MET A 1 -20.17 37.34 28.81
N PHE A 2 -19.56 37.63 29.95
CA PHE A 2 -18.70 36.73 30.74
C PHE A 2 -19.36 35.40 31.18
N LYS A 3 -20.65 35.40 31.58
CA LYS A 3 -21.36 34.18 32.00
C LYS A 3 -21.59 33.18 30.88
N LYS A 4 -21.71 33.63 29.61
CA LYS A 4 -21.85 32.71 28.43
C LYS A 4 -20.50 32.09 28.02
N ILE A 5 -19.39 32.84 28.16
CA ILE A 5 -18.04 32.34 27.87
C ILE A 5 -17.62 31.31 28.92
N PHE A 6 -17.95 31.54 30.20
CA PHE A 6 -17.66 30.58 31.26
C PHE A 6 -18.45 29.28 31.11
N ALA A 7 -19.72 29.34 30.69
CA ALA A 7 -20.53 28.14 30.42
C ALA A 7 -19.98 27.30 29.23
N ILE A 8 -19.48 27.97 28.19
CA ILE A 8 -18.86 27.28 27.04
C ILE A 8 -17.54 26.61 27.45
N LEU A 9 -16.72 27.28 28.27
CA LEU A 9 -15.47 26.68 28.78
C LEU A 9 -15.72 25.47 29.70
N VAL A 10 -16.76 25.53 30.53
CA VAL A 10 -17.16 24.40 31.39
C VAL A 10 -17.69 23.23 30.57
N ILE A 11 -18.46 23.49 29.50
CA ILE A 11 -18.94 22.45 28.59
C ILE A 11 -17.78 21.82 27.84
N LEU A 12 -16.79 22.60 27.40
CA LEU A 12 -15.59 22.08 26.72
C LEU A 12 -14.69 21.27 27.68
N LEU A 13 -14.59 21.67 28.95
CA LEU A 13 -13.86 20.90 29.98
C LEU A 13 -14.58 19.60 30.34
N ILE A 14 -15.91 19.60 30.42
CA ILE A 14 -16.71 18.39 30.67
C ILE A 14 -16.66 17.46 29.44
N ALA A 15 -16.73 17.98 28.22
CA ALA A 15 -16.54 17.20 27.02
C ALA A 15 -15.13 16.59 26.95
N GLY A 16 -14.08 17.33 27.28
CA GLY A 16 -12.71 16.82 27.36
C GLY A 16 -12.54 15.75 28.43
N PHE A 17 -13.25 15.85 29.57
CA PHE A 17 -13.20 14.88 30.66
C PHE A 17 -14.01 13.60 30.35
N ILE A 18 -15.08 13.71 29.58
CA ILE A 18 -15.87 12.56 29.09
C ILE A 18 -15.07 11.82 28.02
N PHE A 19 -14.37 12.52 27.11
CA PHE A 19 -13.48 11.89 26.12
C PHE A 19 -12.30 11.14 26.75
N SER A 20 -11.79 11.60 27.91
CA SER A 20 -10.69 10.88 28.61
C SER A 20 -11.16 9.61 29.35
N LYS A 21 -12.47 9.39 29.50
CA LYS A 21 -13.05 8.23 30.19
C LYS A 21 -13.81 7.26 29.29
N VAL A 22 -13.84 7.46 27.98
CA VAL A 22 -14.27 6.39 27.08
C VAL A 22 -13.15 5.35 27.10
N LYS A 23 -13.22 4.45 28.08
CA LYS A 23 -12.48 3.20 28.04
C LYS A 23 -13.05 2.43 26.84
N PHE A 24 -12.33 2.46 25.73
CA PHE A 24 -12.52 1.43 24.72
C PHE A 24 -12.45 0.09 25.47
N LYS A 25 -13.54 -0.67 25.46
CA LYS A 25 -13.53 -2.01 25.97
C LYS A 25 -12.42 -2.70 25.16
N LYS A 26 -11.29 -3.04 25.79
CA LYS A 26 -10.36 -3.97 25.20
C LYS A 26 -11.21 -5.18 24.86
N VAL A 27 -11.51 -5.41 23.60
CA VAL A 27 -11.82 -6.74 23.14
C VAL A 27 -10.57 -7.50 23.52
N ALA A 28 -10.73 -8.45 24.41
CA ALA A 28 -9.60 -9.16 24.95
C ALA A 28 -8.90 -9.81 23.75
N SER A 29 -7.62 -9.55 23.59
CA SER A 29 -6.74 -10.24 22.64
C SER A 29 -6.68 -11.75 22.91
N SER A 30 -7.50 -12.23 23.84
CA SER A 30 -7.56 -13.61 24.32
C SER A 30 -8.20 -14.60 23.36
N ASP A 31 -8.89 -14.14 22.30
CA ASP A 31 -9.47 -15.04 21.31
C ASP A 31 -8.52 -15.41 20.18
N PHE A 32 -7.37 -14.72 20.09
CA PHE A 32 -6.32 -14.97 19.11
C PHE A 32 -4.98 -15.17 19.85
N ASP A 33 -4.80 -16.34 20.44
CA ASP A 33 -3.50 -16.75 20.98
C ASP A 33 -2.63 -17.25 19.82
N PHE A 34 -1.93 -16.32 19.16
CA PHE A 34 -0.95 -16.66 18.15
C PHE A 34 0.36 -16.99 18.86
N PRO A 35 0.83 -18.23 18.80
CA PRO A 35 2.13 -18.55 19.35
C PRO A 35 3.20 -17.70 18.66
N SER A 36 4.07 -17.05 19.42
CA SER A 36 5.25 -16.41 18.86
C SER A 36 6.17 -17.52 18.34
N ALA A 37 6.08 -17.80 17.03
CA ALA A 37 7.02 -18.73 16.41
C ALA A 37 8.42 -18.08 16.43
N GLN A 38 9.36 -18.68 17.16
CA GLN A 38 10.77 -18.36 16.97
C GLN A 38 11.17 -18.86 15.58
N THR A 39 11.98 -18.08 14.86
CA THR A 39 12.45 -18.43 13.51
C THR A 39 13.08 -19.82 13.41
N ALA A 40 13.68 -20.32 14.48
CA ALA A 40 14.25 -21.68 14.54
C ALA A 40 13.17 -22.79 14.51
N ASP A 41 11.99 -22.53 15.04
CA ASP A 41 10.89 -23.50 15.06
C ASP A 41 10.12 -23.49 13.73
N LEU A 42 10.08 -22.34 13.07
CA LEU A 42 9.38 -22.16 11.82
C LEU A 42 9.89 -23.11 10.71
N ALA A 43 11.22 -23.22 10.58
CA ALA A 43 11.83 -24.08 9.57
C ALA A 43 11.46 -25.56 9.74
N SER A 44 11.21 -26.01 10.98
CA SER A 44 10.78 -27.39 11.26
C SER A 44 9.31 -27.64 10.92
N LEU A 45 8.50 -26.59 10.79
CA LEU A 45 7.07 -26.67 10.48
C LEU A 45 6.76 -26.51 9.00
N VAL A 46 7.74 -26.04 8.21
CA VAL A 46 7.59 -25.88 6.75
C VAL A 46 7.51 -27.25 6.07
N LYS A 47 6.48 -27.45 5.28
CA LYS A 47 6.28 -28.69 4.51
C LYS A 47 7.10 -28.65 3.22
N GLN A 48 7.63 -29.81 2.85
CA GLN A 48 8.30 -29.98 1.55
C GLN A 48 7.27 -30.35 0.48
N ARG A 49 7.23 -29.59 -0.60
CA ARG A 49 6.39 -29.95 -1.75
C ARG A 49 7.04 -31.04 -2.59
N PRO A 50 6.26 -31.98 -3.14
CA PRO A 50 6.74 -32.90 -4.16
C PRO A 50 7.33 -32.14 -5.36
N ALA A 51 8.39 -32.70 -5.97
CA ALA A 51 9.05 -32.05 -7.10
C ALA A 51 8.15 -31.99 -8.37
N ASP A 52 7.14 -32.86 -8.45
CA ASP A 52 6.13 -32.92 -9.50
C ASP A 52 4.81 -32.23 -9.14
N ALA A 53 4.76 -31.52 -8.00
CA ALA A 53 3.58 -30.75 -7.62
C ALA A 53 3.30 -29.64 -8.64
N PRO A 54 2.03 -29.38 -8.99
CA PRO A 54 1.69 -28.34 -9.96
C PRO A 54 2.13 -26.96 -9.45
N PRO A 55 2.54 -26.02 -10.33
CA PRO A 55 2.86 -24.67 -9.92
C PRO A 55 1.73 -24.05 -9.06
N PRO A 56 2.04 -23.33 -7.96
CA PRO A 56 1.00 -22.74 -7.12
C PRO A 56 0.35 -21.56 -7.81
N ASN A 57 -0.93 -21.32 -7.53
CA ASN A 57 -1.57 -20.05 -7.82
C ASN A 57 -1.06 -18.98 -6.86
N VAL A 58 -1.16 -17.72 -7.27
CA VAL A 58 -0.78 -16.57 -6.47
C VAL A 58 -1.94 -15.58 -6.43
N VAL A 59 -2.34 -15.16 -5.24
CA VAL A 59 -3.34 -14.11 -5.00
C VAL A 59 -2.72 -13.05 -4.11
N ILE A 60 -2.72 -11.80 -4.55
CA ILE A 60 -2.33 -10.65 -3.73
C ILE A 60 -3.58 -9.81 -3.47
N LEU A 61 -3.96 -9.69 -2.21
CA LEU A 61 -5.08 -8.88 -1.72
C LEU A 61 -4.49 -7.63 -1.07
N LEU A 62 -4.70 -6.46 -1.66
CA LEU A 62 -4.12 -5.21 -1.19
C LEU A 62 -5.21 -4.25 -0.71
N ALA A 63 -5.14 -3.85 0.57
CA ALA A 63 -5.96 -2.77 1.11
C ALA A 63 -5.32 -1.40 0.82
N ASP A 64 -6.14 -0.34 0.74
CA ASP A 64 -5.70 1.03 0.54
C ASP A 64 -6.03 1.87 1.79
N ASP A 65 -5.03 2.38 2.49
CA ASP A 65 -5.17 3.17 3.73
C ASP A 65 -5.68 2.39 4.96
N LEU A 66 -5.48 1.09 5.04
CA LEU A 66 -5.89 0.31 6.21
C LEU A 66 -4.90 0.50 7.36
N GLY A 67 -5.40 0.91 8.53
CA GLY A 67 -4.58 1.08 9.73
C GLY A 67 -4.14 -0.24 10.36
N TRP A 68 -2.98 -0.21 11.04
CA TRP A 68 -2.45 -1.36 11.77
C TRP A 68 -3.45 -1.96 12.75
N ALA A 69 -4.15 -1.11 13.51
CA ALA A 69 -5.12 -1.53 14.52
C ALA A 69 -6.55 -1.68 13.99
N ASP A 70 -6.75 -1.73 12.68
CA ASP A 70 -8.10 -1.78 12.08
C ASP A 70 -8.52 -3.20 11.66
N VAL A 71 -7.73 -4.22 12.05
CA VAL A 71 -8.05 -5.64 11.86
C VAL A 71 -8.26 -6.35 13.20
N GLY A 72 -9.13 -7.37 13.24
CA GLY A 72 -9.52 -8.07 14.46
C GLY A 72 -8.33 -8.69 15.19
N TYR A 73 -7.40 -9.33 14.48
CA TYR A 73 -6.23 -9.95 15.11
C TYR A 73 -5.23 -8.94 15.71
N HIS A 74 -5.37 -7.64 15.47
CA HIS A 74 -4.68 -6.56 16.18
C HIS A 74 -5.57 -5.86 17.23
N GLY A 75 -6.77 -6.40 17.50
CA GLY A 75 -7.68 -5.95 18.56
C GLY A 75 -8.65 -4.86 18.14
N SER A 76 -8.95 -4.73 16.85
CA SER A 76 -10.00 -3.84 16.33
C SER A 76 -11.38 -4.28 16.81
N ASP A 77 -12.27 -3.30 16.97
CA ASP A 77 -13.71 -3.52 17.09
C ASP A 77 -14.41 -3.56 15.70
N ILE A 78 -13.67 -3.33 14.63
CA ILE A 78 -14.15 -3.54 13.26
C ILE A 78 -14.15 -5.04 12.99
N GLN A 79 -15.25 -5.53 12.44
CA GLN A 79 -15.40 -6.95 12.12
C GLN A 79 -14.61 -7.27 10.86
N THR A 80 -13.54 -8.07 11.02
CA THR A 80 -12.70 -8.54 9.91
C THR A 80 -12.52 -10.07 9.97
N PRO A 81 -13.62 -10.85 10.02
CA PRO A 81 -13.55 -12.30 10.24
C PRO A 81 -12.78 -13.04 9.13
N ASN A 82 -12.78 -12.54 7.91
CA ASN A 82 -12.10 -13.16 6.77
C ASN A 82 -10.60 -12.86 6.75
N ILE A 83 -10.19 -11.64 7.09
CA ILE A 83 -8.78 -11.27 7.30
C ILE A 83 -8.25 -12.03 8.53
N ASP A 84 -9.02 -12.15 9.59
CA ASP A 84 -8.66 -12.91 10.80
C ASP A 84 -8.56 -14.42 10.51
N ARG A 85 -9.47 -14.96 9.67
CA ARG A 85 -9.37 -16.32 9.16
C ARG A 85 -8.06 -16.53 8.40
N LEU A 86 -7.70 -15.59 7.50
CA LEU A 86 -6.46 -15.67 6.75
C LEU A 86 -5.24 -15.66 7.69
N ALA A 87 -5.25 -14.82 8.74
CA ALA A 87 -4.20 -14.78 9.76
C ALA A 87 -4.11 -16.09 10.57
N LYS A 88 -5.26 -16.71 10.88
CA LYS A 88 -5.33 -17.99 11.59
C LYS A 88 -4.89 -19.17 10.71
N GLU A 89 -5.19 -19.15 9.42
CA GLU A 89 -4.82 -20.19 8.46
C GLU A 89 -3.41 -20.00 7.88
N GLY A 90 -2.78 -18.85 8.11
CA GLY A 90 -1.49 -18.45 7.57
C GLY A 90 -0.49 -17.98 8.63
N MET A 91 0.40 -17.12 8.17
CA MET A 91 1.51 -16.54 8.92
C MET A 91 1.38 -15.02 8.90
N ARG A 92 1.35 -14.36 10.07
CA ARG A 92 1.44 -12.90 10.16
C ARG A 92 2.89 -12.45 9.96
N LEU A 93 3.10 -11.49 9.08
CA LEU A 93 4.41 -10.86 8.86
C LEU A 93 4.45 -9.54 9.64
N GLU A 94 4.91 -9.60 10.90
CA GLU A 94 4.80 -8.48 11.85
C GLU A 94 5.68 -7.28 11.52
N ARG A 95 6.68 -7.43 10.64
CA ARG A 95 7.59 -6.36 10.22
C ARG A 95 7.59 -6.23 8.71
N PHE A 96 6.39 -6.05 8.14
CA PHE A 96 6.21 -5.81 6.72
C PHE A 96 6.17 -4.31 6.44
N TYR A 97 7.15 -3.84 5.67
CA TYR A 97 7.34 -2.41 5.39
C TYR A 97 6.97 -2.06 3.97
N VAL A 98 6.23 -0.99 3.85
CA VAL A 98 5.77 -0.36 2.59
C VAL A 98 6.27 1.08 2.53
N THR A 99 5.89 1.83 1.51
CA THR A 99 6.12 3.27 1.49
C THR A 99 4.95 4.02 2.13
N PRO A 100 5.12 5.29 2.54
CA PRO A 100 4.11 5.99 3.32
C PRO A 100 2.85 6.43 2.51
N PHE A 101 2.71 6.01 1.24
CA PHE A 101 1.53 6.25 0.40
C PHE A 101 1.47 5.37 -0.86
N CYS A 102 0.33 5.39 -1.56
CA CYS A 102 -0.12 4.36 -2.51
C CYS A 102 0.78 4.16 -3.75
N THR A 103 0.96 5.17 -4.60
CA THR A 103 1.71 5.00 -5.87
C THR A 103 3.10 4.40 -5.67
N PRO A 104 3.97 4.92 -4.75
CA PRO A 104 5.29 4.35 -4.57
C PRO A 104 5.27 2.90 -4.05
N THR A 105 4.32 2.54 -3.18
CA THR A 105 4.16 1.15 -2.71
C THR A 105 3.78 0.23 -3.86
N ARG A 106 2.80 0.62 -4.67
CA ARG A 106 2.34 -0.17 -5.83
C ARG A 106 3.43 -0.30 -6.90
N ALA A 107 4.21 0.77 -7.13
CA ALA A 107 5.36 0.75 -8.03
C ALA A 107 6.46 -0.20 -7.52
N ALA A 108 6.78 -0.15 -6.23
CA ALA A 108 7.76 -1.03 -5.59
C ALA A 108 7.32 -2.51 -5.65
N LEU A 109 6.04 -2.80 -5.38
CA LEU A 109 5.44 -4.13 -5.49
C LEU A 109 5.62 -4.71 -6.90
N MET A 110 5.24 -3.92 -7.91
CA MET A 110 5.20 -4.40 -9.30
C MET A 110 6.59 -4.54 -9.92
N THR A 111 7.58 -3.76 -9.48
CA THR A 111 8.89 -3.69 -10.13
C THR A 111 10.05 -4.24 -9.30
N ALA A 112 9.85 -4.51 -8.01
CA ALA A 112 10.90 -4.78 -7.01
C ALA A 112 11.97 -3.68 -6.95
N ARG A 113 11.66 -2.44 -7.35
CA ARG A 113 12.60 -1.33 -7.38
C ARG A 113 12.24 -0.27 -6.36
N ASP A 114 13.28 0.39 -5.86
CA ASP A 114 13.11 1.55 -4.97
C ASP A 114 12.37 2.67 -5.71
N PRO A 115 11.23 3.15 -5.18
CA PRO A 115 10.46 4.23 -5.79
C PRO A 115 11.25 5.50 -6.06
N ILE A 116 12.33 5.75 -5.29
CA ILE A 116 13.24 6.87 -5.52
C ILE A 116 13.87 6.77 -6.91
N LYS A 117 14.33 5.58 -7.30
CA LYS A 117 14.94 5.34 -8.62
C LYS A 117 13.94 5.39 -9.77
N LEU A 118 12.68 5.12 -9.47
CA LEU A 118 11.58 5.20 -10.44
C LEU A 118 11.09 6.64 -10.65
N GLY A 119 11.55 7.59 -9.80
CA GLY A 119 11.00 8.93 -9.73
C GLY A 119 9.61 9.00 -9.10
N ALA A 120 9.13 7.91 -8.51
CA ALA A 120 7.80 7.78 -7.93
C ALA A 120 7.75 8.01 -6.41
N ALA A 121 8.90 8.26 -5.76
CA ALA A 121 8.96 8.38 -4.30
C ALA A 121 8.25 9.61 -3.73
N HIS A 122 8.04 10.63 -4.55
CA HIS A 122 7.40 11.89 -4.15
C HIS A 122 6.16 12.17 -5.02
N ALA A 123 5.66 11.18 -5.75
CA ALA A 123 4.60 11.36 -6.72
C ALA A 123 3.45 10.38 -6.49
N VAL A 124 2.24 10.90 -6.51
CA VAL A 124 1.05 10.14 -6.86
C VAL A 124 0.61 10.60 -8.24
N PHE A 125 0.26 9.68 -9.12
CA PHE A 125 -0.25 10.04 -10.44
C PHE A 125 -1.71 10.47 -10.29
N MET A 126 -1.96 11.77 -10.44
CA MET A 126 -3.31 12.32 -10.40
C MET A 126 -4.00 12.17 -11.76
N ALA A 127 -5.32 12.28 -11.77
CA ALA A 127 -6.11 12.15 -13.00
C ALA A 127 -5.73 13.14 -14.12
N TRP A 128 -5.06 14.23 -13.77
CA TRP A 128 -4.56 15.26 -14.70
C TRP A 128 -3.08 15.14 -15.03
N ASP A 129 -2.42 14.10 -14.53
CA ASP A 129 -1.01 13.84 -14.84
C ASP A 129 -0.89 12.93 -16.07
N ASN A 130 0.05 13.25 -16.93
CA ASN A 130 0.36 12.42 -18.10
C ASN A 130 1.44 11.37 -17.81
N GLY A 131 1.88 11.26 -16.56
CA GLY A 131 2.95 10.37 -16.14
C GLY A 131 2.50 8.95 -15.82
N GLY A 132 3.48 8.10 -15.63
CA GLY A 132 3.33 6.71 -15.21
C GLY A 132 4.68 6.06 -14.98
N ILE A 133 4.70 4.84 -14.49
CA ILE A 133 5.94 4.07 -14.34
C ILE A 133 6.49 3.73 -15.73
N SER A 134 7.77 4.05 -15.94
CA SER A 134 8.43 3.88 -17.24
C SER A 134 8.19 2.49 -17.84
N PRO A 135 7.78 2.37 -19.12
CA PRO A 135 7.64 1.09 -19.80
C PRO A 135 8.93 0.29 -19.92
N ALA A 136 10.09 0.92 -19.69
CA ALA A 136 11.36 0.22 -19.59
C ALA A 136 11.53 -0.58 -18.28
N GLU A 137 10.62 -0.42 -17.32
CA GLU A 137 10.59 -1.24 -16.11
C GLU A 137 9.83 -2.55 -16.38
N ARG A 138 10.37 -3.65 -15.89
CA ARG A 138 9.72 -4.96 -15.91
C ARG A 138 8.77 -5.06 -14.71
N PHE A 139 7.54 -5.52 -14.94
CA PHE A 139 6.54 -5.72 -13.89
C PHE A 139 6.40 -7.21 -13.57
N MET A 140 6.14 -7.51 -12.32
CA MET A 140 5.96 -8.88 -11.80
C MET A 140 4.96 -9.72 -12.59
N PRO A 141 3.76 -9.25 -12.97
CA PRO A 141 2.82 -10.06 -13.74
C PRO A 141 3.35 -10.46 -15.13
N GLN A 142 4.26 -9.68 -15.73
CA GLN A 142 4.88 -10.08 -17.00
C GLN A 142 5.75 -11.34 -16.86
N ASP A 143 6.42 -11.54 -15.71
CA ASP A 143 7.20 -12.76 -15.49
C ASP A 143 6.30 -13.97 -15.23
N PHE A 144 5.18 -13.77 -14.54
CA PHE A 144 4.16 -14.83 -14.42
C PHE A 144 3.55 -15.18 -15.77
N GLN A 145 3.23 -14.18 -16.61
CA GLN A 145 2.70 -14.39 -17.97
C GLN A 145 3.70 -15.16 -18.85
N ASP A 146 4.99 -14.75 -18.85
CA ASP A 146 6.06 -15.45 -19.57
C ASP A 146 6.23 -16.92 -19.10
N ALA A 147 5.92 -17.20 -17.82
CA ALA A 147 5.95 -18.55 -17.24
C ALA A 147 4.66 -19.37 -17.51
N GLY A 148 3.71 -18.83 -18.26
CA GLY A 148 2.47 -19.51 -18.65
C GLY A 148 1.33 -19.41 -17.63
N TYR A 149 1.44 -18.54 -16.63
CA TYR A 149 0.31 -18.22 -15.75
C TYR A 149 -0.74 -17.40 -16.50
N GLN A 150 -2.00 -17.58 -16.16
CA GLN A 150 -3.03 -16.57 -16.44
C GLN A 150 -2.90 -15.45 -15.43
N THR A 151 -2.91 -14.22 -15.91
CA THR A 151 -2.71 -13.05 -15.06
C THR A 151 -3.94 -12.16 -15.04
N ALA A 152 -4.41 -11.80 -13.86
CA ALA A 152 -5.58 -10.93 -13.71
C ALA A 152 -5.36 -9.85 -12.64
N MET A 153 -5.99 -8.71 -12.86
CA MET A 153 -6.07 -7.62 -11.90
C MET A 153 -7.52 -7.15 -11.75
N VAL A 154 -7.97 -6.98 -10.50
CA VAL A 154 -9.31 -6.47 -10.19
C VAL A 154 -9.20 -5.37 -9.15
N GLY A 155 -9.44 -4.11 -9.52
CA GLY A 155 -9.44 -2.96 -8.61
C GLY A 155 -8.60 -1.77 -9.07
N LYS A 156 -7.99 -1.07 -8.11
CA LYS A 156 -7.25 0.18 -8.30
C LYS A 156 -5.86 -0.01 -8.91
N TRP A 157 -5.56 0.64 -10.04
CA TRP A 157 -4.24 0.59 -10.67
C TRP A 157 -3.23 1.59 -10.10
N HIS A 158 -3.42 2.87 -10.35
CA HIS A 158 -2.67 4.03 -9.85
C HIS A 158 -1.17 4.09 -10.24
N LEU A 159 -0.79 3.54 -11.39
CA LEU A 159 0.60 3.55 -11.91
C LEU A 159 0.76 4.25 -13.27
N GLY A 160 -0.22 5.07 -13.65
CA GLY A 160 -0.29 5.79 -14.91
C GLY A 160 -1.38 5.23 -15.84
N HIS A 161 -1.94 6.10 -16.69
CA HIS A 161 -3.11 5.74 -17.52
C HIS A 161 -3.16 6.45 -18.88
N THR A 162 -2.32 7.47 -19.11
CA THR A 162 -2.43 8.33 -20.28
C THR A 162 -2.08 7.65 -21.59
N ILE A 163 -1.14 6.71 -21.56
CA ILE A 163 -0.70 5.94 -22.73
C ILE A 163 -0.92 4.45 -22.48
N GLU A 164 -1.16 3.71 -23.56
CA GLU A 164 -1.43 2.28 -23.52
C GLU A 164 -0.36 1.50 -22.73
N GLN A 165 0.93 1.82 -22.91
CA GLN A 165 2.03 1.17 -22.22
C GLN A 165 2.02 1.38 -20.69
N HIS A 166 1.21 2.29 -20.16
CA HIS A 166 1.01 2.47 -18.72
C HIS A 166 -0.14 1.62 -18.16
N THR A 167 -1.05 1.10 -19.01
CA THR A 167 -2.25 0.39 -18.57
C THR A 167 -1.93 -1.02 -18.04
N PRO A 168 -2.77 -1.60 -17.18
CA PRO A 168 -2.56 -2.95 -16.64
C PRO A 168 -2.34 -4.01 -17.71
N ASN A 169 -3.14 -4.00 -18.79
CA ASN A 169 -3.03 -4.99 -19.86
C ASN A 169 -1.66 -4.94 -20.55
N ALA A 170 -1.10 -3.74 -20.79
CA ALA A 170 0.25 -3.60 -21.34
C ALA A 170 1.36 -3.95 -20.33
N ARG A 171 1.01 -4.13 -19.05
CA ARG A 171 1.93 -4.47 -17.95
C ARG A 171 1.85 -5.92 -17.51
N GLY A 172 1.29 -6.80 -18.35
CA GLY A 172 1.31 -8.24 -18.15
C GLY A 172 0.08 -8.81 -17.46
N PHE A 173 -1.04 -8.08 -17.43
CA PHE A 173 -2.32 -8.63 -17.02
C PHE A 173 -3.16 -8.99 -18.25
N ASP A 174 -3.48 -10.29 -18.40
CA ASP A 174 -4.36 -10.80 -19.46
C ASP A 174 -5.78 -10.28 -19.28
N HIS A 175 -6.19 -10.10 -18.02
CA HIS A 175 -7.50 -9.55 -17.65
C HIS A 175 -7.33 -8.40 -16.67
N PHE A 176 -7.99 -7.28 -16.94
CA PHE A 176 -8.10 -6.15 -16.04
C PHE A 176 -9.56 -5.73 -15.88
N TYR A 177 -9.99 -5.58 -14.62
CA TYR A 177 -11.27 -5.00 -14.26
C TYR A 177 -11.08 -3.99 -13.14
N GLY A 178 -11.48 -2.72 -13.31
CA GLY A 178 -11.32 -1.71 -12.26
C GLY A 178 -11.09 -0.30 -12.80
N HIS A 179 -10.32 0.50 -12.06
CA HIS A 179 -10.07 1.90 -12.38
C HIS A 179 -8.59 2.24 -12.43
N PHE A 180 -8.25 3.26 -13.24
CA PHE A 180 -6.87 3.68 -13.45
C PHE A 180 -6.34 4.62 -12.37
N ASN A 181 -7.19 5.53 -11.88
CA ASN A 181 -6.80 6.68 -11.08
C ASN A 181 -6.64 6.38 -9.57
N THR A 182 -6.38 7.44 -8.80
CA THR A 182 -6.13 7.38 -7.35
C THR A 182 -7.30 6.83 -6.58
N ASP A 183 -8.52 7.23 -6.97
CA ASP A 183 -9.79 6.94 -6.33
C ASP A 183 -10.94 7.13 -7.31
N VAL A 184 -12.08 6.61 -6.95
CA VAL A 184 -13.37 6.87 -7.58
C VAL A 184 -14.44 6.99 -6.51
N LEU A 185 -15.55 7.67 -6.79
CA LEU A 185 -16.76 7.59 -5.98
C LEU A 185 -17.25 6.14 -5.98
N TYR A 186 -17.51 5.58 -4.79
CA TYR A 186 -17.78 4.14 -4.65
C TYR A 186 -19.08 3.67 -5.32
N PHE A 187 -20.04 4.57 -5.49
CA PHE A 187 -21.33 4.27 -6.12
C PHE A 187 -21.49 4.86 -7.53
N ASP A 188 -20.74 5.92 -7.85
CA ASP A 188 -20.82 6.59 -9.16
C ASP A 188 -19.67 6.20 -10.11
N HIS A 189 -18.59 5.62 -9.58
CA HIS A 189 -17.38 5.19 -10.30
C HIS A 189 -16.72 6.31 -11.11
N THR A 190 -16.77 7.55 -10.59
CA THR A 190 -16.18 8.71 -11.25
C THR A 190 -14.99 9.27 -10.46
N MET A 191 -13.97 9.73 -11.19
CA MET A 191 -12.82 10.48 -10.66
C MET A 191 -12.83 11.90 -11.24
N ALA A 192 -12.84 12.91 -10.37
CA ALA A 192 -12.88 14.33 -10.75
C ALA A 192 -13.98 14.67 -11.79
N GLY A 193 -15.06 13.89 -11.85
CA GLY A 193 -16.19 14.05 -12.74
C GLY A 193 -16.14 13.24 -14.04
N GLY A 194 -15.05 12.50 -14.30
CA GLY A 194 -14.95 11.55 -15.41
C GLY A 194 -15.19 10.12 -14.94
N HIS A 195 -15.84 9.30 -15.75
CA HIS A 195 -16.04 7.88 -15.46
C HIS A 195 -14.70 7.13 -15.52
N ASP A 196 -14.42 6.28 -14.54
CA ASP A 196 -13.18 5.50 -14.47
C ASP A 196 -13.46 4.10 -13.93
N PHE A 197 -14.22 3.31 -14.70
CA PHE A 197 -14.45 1.90 -14.40
C PHE A 197 -14.52 1.12 -15.71
N GLN A 198 -13.73 0.05 -15.85
CA GLN A 198 -13.56 -0.61 -17.13
C GLN A 198 -13.20 -2.08 -17.01
N GLU A 199 -13.45 -2.82 -18.08
CA GLU A 199 -12.94 -4.18 -18.31
C GLU A 199 -12.08 -4.19 -19.56
N ASN A 200 -10.76 -4.44 -19.43
CA ASN A 200 -9.80 -4.51 -20.54
C ASN A 200 -9.82 -3.30 -21.48
N GLY A 201 -9.91 -2.08 -20.94
CA GLY A 201 -9.96 -0.84 -21.72
C GLY A 201 -11.35 -0.50 -22.26
N VAL A 202 -12.38 -1.27 -21.94
CA VAL A 202 -13.77 -0.97 -22.33
C VAL A 202 -14.53 -0.46 -21.11
N PRO A 203 -15.13 0.74 -21.16
CA PRO A 203 -15.94 1.26 -20.07
C PRO A 203 -17.08 0.32 -19.67
N VAL A 204 -17.27 0.13 -18.35
CA VAL A 204 -18.37 -0.66 -17.79
C VAL A 204 -19.17 0.19 -16.81
N ASN A 205 -20.49 0.14 -16.89
CA ASN A 205 -21.34 0.97 -16.06
C ASN A 205 -22.08 0.14 -15.01
N HIS A 206 -21.75 0.37 -13.76
CA HIS A 206 -22.35 -0.22 -12.57
C HIS A 206 -22.88 0.84 -11.61
N LYS A 207 -23.29 1.98 -12.12
CA LYS A 207 -23.77 3.10 -11.30
C LYS A 207 -24.81 2.67 -10.28
N GLY A 208 -24.54 2.96 -9.01
CA GLY A 208 -25.37 2.58 -7.88
C GLY A 208 -24.94 1.28 -7.18
N GLU A 209 -24.07 0.47 -7.79
CA GLU A 209 -23.45 -0.68 -7.13
C GLU A 209 -22.19 -0.23 -6.36
N TYR A 210 -21.87 -0.88 -5.26
CA TYR A 210 -20.74 -0.49 -4.42
C TYR A 210 -19.43 -1.06 -4.98
N ALA A 211 -18.46 -0.22 -5.28
CA ALA A 211 -17.20 -0.59 -5.96
C ALA A 211 -16.45 -1.75 -5.28
N THR A 212 -16.44 -1.80 -3.94
CA THR A 212 -15.77 -2.88 -3.20
C THR A 212 -16.46 -4.23 -3.42
N ASP A 213 -17.79 -4.25 -3.46
CA ASP A 213 -18.56 -5.48 -3.74
C ASP A 213 -18.31 -5.94 -5.18
N ILE A 214 -18.26 -5.00 -6.12
CA ILE A 214 -17.93 -5.31 -7.53
C ILE A 214 -16.52 -5.94 -7.61
N HIS A 215 -15.53 -5.38 -6.93
CA HIS A 215 -14.17 -5.95 -6.93
C HIS A 215 -14.16 -7.37 -6.37
N GLY A 216 -14.84 -7.64 -5.24
CA GLY A 216 -14.97 -8.99 -4.67
C GLY A 216 -15.65 -9.96 -5.64
N ASN A 217 -16.76 -9.55 -6.26
CA ASN A 217 -17.51 -10.35 -7.22
C ASN A 217 -16.68 -10.66 -8.47
N GLN A 218 -15.92 -9.69 -9.01
CA GLN A 218 -15.09 -9.90 -10.20
C GLN A 218 -13.86 -10.76 -9.90
N ALA A 219 -13.27 -10.65 -8.70
CA ALA A 219 -12.21 -11.56 -8.27
C ALA A 219 -12.72 -13.01 -8.15
N SER A 220 -13.91 -13.19 -7.56
CA SER A 220 -14.58 -14.50 -7.47
C SER A 220 -14.93 -15.05 -8.85
N ARG A 221 -15.47 -14.22 -9.74
CA ARG A 221 -15.78 -14.58 -11.14
C ARG A 221 -14.52 -15.04 -11.89
N PHE A 222 -13.39 -14.37 -11.71
CA PHE A 222 -12.14 -14.80 -12.30
C PHE A 222 -11.74 -16.19 -11.80
N ILE A 223 -11.78 -16.43 -10.50
CA ILE A 223 -11.40 -17.71 -9.88
C ILE A 223 -12.34 -18.84 -10.30
N GLU A 224 -13.65 -18.58 -10.38
CA GLU A 224 -14.64 -19.62 -10.59
C GLU A 224 -14.94 -19.90 -12.07
N GLU A 225 -14.94 -18.86 -12.93
CA GLU A 225 -15.52 -18.92 -14.27
C GLU A 225 -14.53 -18.61 -15.40
N MET A 226 -13.56 -17.69 -15.16
CA MET A 226 -12.75 -17.16 -16.26
C MET A 226 -11.39 -17.86 -16.42
N ARG A 227 -10.82 -18.35 -15.31
CA ARG A 227 -9.53 -19.01 -15.36
C ARG A 227 -9.59 -20.34 -16.13
N ASP A 228 -8.51 -20.71 -16.81
CA ASP A 228 -8.28 -22.06 -17.33
C ASP A 228 -7.84 -22.97 -16.18
N PRO A 229 -8.63 -23.99 -15.80
CA PRO A 229 -8.26 -24.90 -14.72
C PRO A 229 -6.96 -25.68 -14.95
N GLY A 230 -6.48 -25.75 -16.19
CA GLY A 230 -5.23 -26.40 -16.57
C GLY A 230 -3.99 -25.54 -16.39
N LYS A 231 -4.14 -24.28 -15.99
CA LYS A 231 -3.04 -23.33 -15.81
C LYS A 231 -3.01 -22.76 -14.39
N PRO A 232 -1.83 -22.47 -13.83
CA PRO A 232 -1.74 -21.64 -12.65
C PRO A 232 -2.14 -20.20 -12.98
N PHE A 233 -2.53 -19.42 -11.97
CA PHE A 233 -2.85 -18.01 -12.15
C PHE A 233 -2.15 -17.09 -11.16
N PHE A 234 -1.98 -15.85 -11.57
CA PHE A 234 -1.59 -14.71 -10.74
C PHE A 234 -2.76 -13.73 -10.73
N LEU A 235 -3.36 -13.52 -9.56
CA LEU A 235 -4.47 -12.59 -9.35
C LEU A 235 -4.05 -11.47 -8.38
N TYR A 236 -4.13 -10.23 -8.83
CA TYR A 236 -3.90 -9.04 -8.00
C TYR A 236 -5.23 -8.33 -7.76
N VAL A 237 -5.62 -8.21 -6.49
CA VAL A 237 -6.88 -7.56 -6.09
C VAL A 237 -6.55 -6.35 -5.20
N PRO A 238 -6.18 -5.21 -5.78
CA PRO A 238 -5.97 -3.97 -5.06
C PRO A 238 -7.31 -3.27 -4.84
N PHE A 239 -7.88 -3.47 -3.65
CA PHE A 239 -9.09 -2.75 -3.26
C PHE A 239 -8.85 -1.24 -3.21
N LEU A 240 -9.90 -0.45 -3.45
CA LEU A 240 -9.91 0.97 -3.13
C LEU A 240 -10.15 1.18 -1.63
N ALA A 241 -10.95 0.31 -0.99
CA ALA A 241 -11.31 0.42 0.42
C ALA A 241 -10.10 0.15 1.36
N PRO A 242 -10.04 0.87 2.48
CA PRO A 242 -10.94 1.94 2.95
C PRO A 242 -10.50 3.38 2.60
N HIS A 243 -9.84 3.62 1.46
CA HIS A 243 -9.42 4.95 0.98
C HIS A 243 -10.62 5.88 0.74
N SER A 244 -10.40 7.19 0.85
CA SER A 244 -11.40 8.19 0.44
C SER A 244 -11.73 8.10 -1.07
N PRO A 245 -12.90 8.56 -1.52
CA PRO A 245 -13.95 9.28 -0.78
C PRO A 245 -14.65 8.39 0.25
N MET A 246 -15.08 9.00 1.36
CA MET A 246 -15.65 8.27 2.48
C MET A 246 -17.11 7.91 2.21
N GLU A 247 -17.32 6.79 1.56
CA GLU A 247 -18.62 6.24 1.21
C GLU A 247 -18.69 4.76 1.62
N ALA A 248 -19.74 4.37 2.34
CA ALA A 248 -19.96 3.00 2.78
C ALA A 248 -21.45 2.64 2.67
N LYS A 249 -21.75 1.36 2.57
CA LYS A 249 -23.11 0.85 2.61
C LYS A 249 -23.73 1.10 4.00
N GLU A 250 -25.01 1.48 4.05
CA GLU A 250 -25.69 1.78 5.31
C GLU A 250 -25.77 0.56 6.23
N GLU A 251 -25.98 -0.64 5.68
CA GLU A 251 -26.03 -1.88 6.44
C GLU A 251 -24.68 -2.20 7.12
N ASP A 252 -23.55 -1.92 6.47
CA ASP A 252 -22.23 -2.14 7.07
C ASP A 252 -21.94 -1.07 8.14
N MET A 253 -22.27 0.19 7.89
CA MET A 253 -22.17 1.24 8.91
C MET A 253 -23.05 0.97 10.13
N ALA A 254 -24.23 0.37 9.96
CA ALA A 254 -25.16 0.09 11.05
C ALA A 254 -24.61 -0.88 12.11
N LYS A 255 -23.62 -1.72 11.74
CA LYS A 255 -22.93 -2.64 12.66
C LYS A 255 -22.08 -1.90 13.71
N TYR A 256 -21.77 -0.60 13.51
CA TYR A 256 -20.87 0.20 14.36
C TYR A 256 -21.59 1.38 15.04
N PRO A 257 -22.62 1.16 15.85
CA PRO A 257 -23.42 2.24 16.45
C PRO A 257 -22.63 3.10 17.44
N ALA A 258 -21.56 2.56 18.05
CA ALA A 258 -20.69 3.29 18.98
C ALA A 258 -19.70 4.24 18.29
N ARG A 259 -19.48 4.08 16.98
CA ARG A 259 -18.62 4.95 16.20
C ARG A 259 -19.42 6.12 15.65
N ILE A 260 -18.86 7.31 15.71
CA ILE A 260 -19.54 8.56 15.32
C ILE A 260 -18.78 9.23 14.19
N ASN A 261 -19.48 9.56 13.13
CA ASN A 261 -18.93 10.40 12.07
C ASN A 261 -18.93 11.86 12.52
N THR A 262 -17.80 12.53 12.34
CA THR A 262 -17.69 13.98 12.40
C THR A 262 -17.20 14.49 11.05
N PRO A 263 -17.36 15.81 10.73
CA PRO A 263 -16.86 16.35 9.47
C PRO A 263 -15.35 16.17 9.22
N ARG A 264 -14.59 15.92 10.30
CA ARG A 264 -13.13 15.72 10.24
C ARG A 264 -12.68 14.29 10.57
N PHE A 265 -13.60 13.41 10.98
CA PHE A 265 -13.26 12.05 11.40
C PHE A 265 -14.47 11.13 11.18
N PRO A 266 -14.61 10.55 9.98
CA PRO A 266 -15.74 9.70 9.59
C PRO A 266 -15.56 8.24 10.05
N ALA A 267 -15.33 8.03 11.35
CA ALA A 267 -14.95 6.73 11.92
C ALA A 267 -15.96 5.61 11.68
N LYS A 268 -17.26 5.93 11.64
CA LYS A 268 -18.31 4.96 11.36
C LYS A 268 -18.32 4.52 9.91
N THR A 269 -18.15 5.49 8.98
CA THR A 269 -18.06 5.21 7.54
C THR A 269 -16.82 4.37 7.25
N TYR A 270 -15.67 4.75 7.80
CA TYR A 270 -14.43 4.00 7.66
C TYR A 270 -14.60 2.53 8.11
N ALA A 271 -15.22 2.30 9.28
CA ALA A 271 -15.48 0.94 9.76
C ALA A 271 -16.36 0.13 8.81
N GLY A 272 -17.41 0.75 8.25
CA GLY A 272 -18.26 0.11 7.24
C GLY A 272 -17.50 -0.23 5.95
N MET A 273 -16.55 0.63 5.53
CA MET A 273 -15.71 0.38 4.37
C MET A 273 -14.74 -0.79 4.59
N VAL A 274 -14.13 -0.88 5.78
CA VAL A 274 -13.25 -2.02 6.15
C VAL A 274 -14.04 -3.32 6.22
N ASP A 275 -15.23 -3.30 6.81
CA ASP A 275 -16.14 -4.46 6.88
C ASP A 275 -16.55 -4.94 5.47
N SER A 276 -16.92 -4.02 4.57
CA SER A 276 -17.24 -4.36 3.18
C SER A 276 -16.04 -4.98 2.45
N MET A 277 -14.82 -4.48 2.69
CA MET A 277 -13.60 -5.04 2.12
C MET A 277 -13.32 -6.45 2.66
N ASP A 278 -13.51 -6.67 3.95
CA ASP A 278 -13.36 -8.00 4.55
C ASP A 278 -14.32 -9.01 3.94
N GLN A 279 -15.58 -8.62 3.69
CA GLN A 279 -16.57 -9.46 3.00
C GLN A 279 -16.11 -9.81 1.58
N ALA A 280 -15.58 -8.83 0.82
CA ALA A 280 -15.06 -9.04 -0.53
C ALA A 280 -13.81 -9.97 -0.55
N ILE A 281 -12.95 -9.86 0.46
CA ILE A 281 -11.84 -10.79 0.69
C ILE A 281 -12.40 -12.18 0.97
N GLY A 282 -13.41 -12.29 1.83
CA GLY A 282 -14.09 -13.55 2.14
C GLY A 282 -14.60 -14.26 0.89
N SER A 283 -15.29 -13.52 0.01
CA SER A 283 -15.81 -14.07 -1.25
C SER A 283 -14.68 -14.66 -2.12
N SER A 284 -13.52 -14.00 -2.17
CA SER A 284 -12.36 -14.50 -2.92
C SER A 284 -11.79 -15.78 -2.29
N LEU A 285 -11.67 -15.85 -0.95
CA LEU A 285 -11.19 -17.03 -0.24
C LEU A 285 -12.16 -18.22 -0.38
N ASP A 286 -13.44 -17.98 -0.28
CA ASP A 286 -14.49 -18.99 -0.44
C ASP A 286 -14.52 -19.53 -1.87
N SER A 287 -14.21 -18.71 -2.88
CA SER A 287 -14.06 -19.15 -4.26
C SER A 287 -12.87 -20.10 -4.45
N LEU A 288 -11.74 -19.87 -3.77
CA LEU A 288 -10.61 -20.81 -3.74
C LEU A 288 -11.02 -22.15 -3.11
N ASP A 289 -11.75 -22.14 -2.00
CA ASP A 289 -12.24 -23.34 -1.32
C ASP A 289 -13.22 -24.12 -2.19
N LYS A 290 -14.19 -23.43 -2.80
CA LYS A 290 -15.19 -24.00 -3.69
C LYS A 290 -14.55 -24.68 -4.90
N GLN A 291 -13.45 -24.11 -5.41
CA GLN A 291 -12.70 -24.68 -6.53
C GLN A 291 -11.70 -25.79 -6.10
N GLY A 292 -11.55 -26.04 -4.78
CA GLY A 292 -10.62 -27.05 -4.25
C GLY A 292 -9.14 -26.74 -4.51
N ILE A 293 -8.78 -25.44 -4.62
CA ILE A 293 -7.40 -25.01 -4.94
C ILE A 293 -6.73 -24.23 -3.83
N THR A 294 -7.37 -24.13 -2.66
CA THR A 294 -6.85 -23.37 -1.50
C THR A 294 -5.44 -23.81 -1.10
N ASP A 295 -5.20 -25.13 -1.02
CA ASP A 295 -3.92 -25.66 -0.55
C ASP A 295 -2.76 -25.32 -1.51
N ASN A 296 -3.02 -25.32 -2.82
CA ASN A 296 -2.05 -24.95 -3.85
C ASN A 296 -2.11 -23.45 -4.23
N THR A 297 -2.54 -22.59 -3.33
CA THR A 297 -2.62 -21.14 -3.59
C THR A 297 -1.89 -20.34 -2.51
N ILE A 298 -0.92 -19.54 -2.95
CA ILE A 298 -0.26 -18.52 -2.13
C ILE A 298 -1.21 -17.31 -2.06
N VAL A 299 -1.61 -16.91 -0.86
CA VAL A 299 -2.40 -15.70 -0.62
C VAL A 299 -1.59 -14.74 0.24
N LEU A 300 -1.28 -13.57 -0.27
CA LEU A 300 -0.63 -12.47 0.45
C LEU A 300 -1.62 -11.32 0.62
N PHE A 301 -1.93 -10.97 1.86
CA PHE A 301 -2.73 -9.79 2.22
C PHE A 301 -1.84 -8.75 2.90
N PHE A 302 -1.98 -7.46 2.54
CA PHE A 302 -1.37 -6.34 3.25
C PHE A 302 -2.01 -5.00 2.87
N SER A 303 -1.69 -3.92 3.61
CA SER A 303 -2.08 -2.54 3.26
C SER A 303 -0.96 -1.84 2.50
N ASP A 304 -1.30 -0.94 1.57
CA ASP A 304 -0.31 -0.21 0.77
C ASP A 304 0.40 0.93 1.53
N ASN A 305 -0.18 1.40 2.63
CA ASN A 305 0.42 2.30 3.62
C ASN A 305 -0.37 2.23 4.93
N GLY A 306 0.09 2.90 5.95
CA GLY A 306 -0.67 3.02 7.19
C GLY A 306 -1.97 3.79 7.03
N GLY A 307 -2.92 3.54 7.91
CA GLY A 307 -4.22 4.22 7.91
C GLY A 307 -4.10 5.73 8.04
N TYR A 308 -5.01 6.44 7.38
CA TYR A 308 -5.04 7.90 7.42
C TYR A 308 -5.98 8.38 8.54
N TYR A 309 -5.43 9.05 9.55
CA TYR A 309 -6.18 9.50 10.73
C TYR A 309 -7.42 10.33 10.40
N ASN A 310 -7.29 11.25 9.43
CA ASN A 310 -8.37 12.16 9.10
C ASN A 310 -9.59 11.43 8.53
N PHE A 311 -9.42 10.19 8.09
CA PHE A 311 -10.50 9.37 7.53
C PHE A 311 -10.89 8.19 8.42
N GLY A 312 -10.31 8.08 9.61
CA GLY A 312 -10.73 7.09 10.59
C GLY A 312 -9.74 5.95 10.83
N GLY A 313 -8.64 5.89 10.08
CA GLY A 313 -7.62 4.86 10.24
C GLY A 313 -6.90 4.95 11.59
N VAL A 314 -6.65 3.81 12.22
CA VAL A 314 -5.99 3.68 13.53
C VAL A 314 -4.74 2.83 13.41
N ASN A 315 -3.58 3.44 13.69
CA ASN A 315 -2.29 2.75 13.58
C ASN A 315 -1.70 2.35 14.95
N LYS A 316 -2.36 2.67 16.04
CA LYS A 316 -1.87 2.35 17.41
C LYS A 316 -1.58 0.86 17.56
N PRO A 317 -0.50 0.49 18.33
CA PRO A 317 0.36 1.37 19.11
C PRO A 317 1.42 2.10 18.30
N LEU A 318 1.55 1.85 16.99
CA LEU A 318 2.53 2.46 16.11
C LEU A 318 2.28 3.95 15.95
N ARG A 319 3.35 4.75 15.99
CA ARG A 319 3.30 6.20 15.81
C ARG A 319 3.12 6.56 14.34
N GLY A 320 2.37 7.62 14.08
CA GLY A 320 2.18 8.11 12.73
C GLY A 320 1.13 7.35 11.92
N GLY A 321 1.02 7.68 10.64
CA GLY A 321 0.08 7.11 9.68
C GLY A 321 0.43 7.48 8.26
N LYS A 322 -0.53 7.37 7.34
CA LYS A 322 -0.35 7.75 5.93
C LYS A 322 0.37 9.09 5.79
N LEU A 323 1.30 9.19 4.83
CA LEU A 323 2.17 10.34 4.57
C LEU A 323 3.24 10.61 5.64
N GLU A 324 3.41 9.73 6.61
CA GLU A 324 4.44 9.83 7.64
C GLU A 324 5.41 8.66 7.56
N THR A 325 6.68 8.90 7.88
CA THR A 325 7.73 7.89 7.82
C THR A 325 7.95 7.18 9.16
N TYR A 326 7.14 7.48 10.18
CA TYR A 326 7.06 6.70 11.41
C TYR A 326 6.48 5.30 11.16
N GLU A 327 6.64 4.39 12.12
CA GLU A 327 6.19 2.98 12.01
C GLU A 327 4.74 2.89 11.53
N GLY A 328 3.82 3.67 12.10
CA GLY A 328 2.41 3.65 11.72
C GLY A 328 2.11 4.12 10.28
N GLY A 329 3.06 4.74 9.59
CA GLY A 329 2.91 5.10 8.18
C GLY A 329 3.48 4.08 7.21
N VAL A 330 4.48 3.28 7.65
CA VAL A 330 5.26 2.41 6.77
C VAL A 330 5.27 0.94 7.16
N ARG A 331 4.96 0.60 8.41
CA ARG A 331 4.78 -0.78 8.88
C ARG A 331 3.30 -1.10 8.90
N VAL A 332 2.90 -2.10 8.14
CA VAL A 332 1.50 -2.41 7.88
C VAL A 332 1.13 -3.83 8.30
N THR A 333 -0.16 -4.02 8.54
CA THR A 333 -0.73 -5.35 8.72
C THR A 333 -0.48 -6.21 7.48
N SER A 334 0.01 -7.45 7.66
CA SER A 334 0.31 -8.36 6.56
C SER A 334 0.18 -9.82 6.98
N VAL A 335 -0.39 -10.63 6.08
CA VAL A 335 -0.57 -12.08 6.27
C VAL A 335 -0.19 -12.81 5.00
N LEU A 336 0.59 -13.88 5.14
CA LEU A 336 0.93 -14.80 4.05
C LEU A 336 0.37 -16.19 4.38
N ARG A 337 -0.42 -16.77 3.47
CA ARG A 337 -0.98 -18.12 3.59
C ARG A 337 -0.58 -18.98 2.40
N TRP A 338 -0.09 -20.18 2.68
CA TRP A 338 0.11 -21.25 1.70
C TRP A 338 0.04 -22.60 2.41
N PRO A 339 -1.14 -23.23 2.50
CA PRO A 339 -1.36 -24.42 3.34
C PRO A 339 -0.48 -25.63 2.99
N ASP A 340 -0.11 -25.80 1.70
CA ASP A 340 0.78 -26.87 1.27
C ASP A 340 2.23 -26.72 1.77
N VAL A 341 2.62 -25.53 2.21
CA VAL A 341 4.03 -25.21 2.55
C VAL A 341 4.17 -24.58 3.91
N LEU A 342 3.42 -23.53 4.19
CA LEU A 342 3.61 -22.69 5.38
C LEU A 342 2.72 -23.16 6.55
N PRO A 343 3.24 -23.12 7.78
CA PRO A 343 2.45 -23.44 8.95
C PRO A 343 1.38 -22.38 9.20
N ALA A 344 0.19 -22.86 9.61
CA ALA A 344 -0.90 -22.00 10.03
C ALA A 344 -0.66 -21.41 11.43
N ASN A 345 -1.36 -20.33 11.75
CA ASN A 345 -1.39 -19.69 13.06
C ASN A 345 0.02 -19.35 13.60
N THR A 346 0.87 -18.78 12.76
CA THR A 346 2.23 -18.43 13.13
C THR A 346 2.53 -16.95 12.96
N VAL A 347 3.60 -16.50 13.60
CA VAL A 347 4.09 -15.12 13.55
C VAL A 347 5.53 -15.12 13.06
N ASN A 348 5.82 -14.29 12.09
CA ASN A 348 7.17 -14.06 11.57
C ASN A 348 7.58 -12.60 11.85
N GLU A 349 8.62 -12.43 12.64
CA GLU A 349 9.16 -11.11 13.00
C GLU A 349 10.36 -10.68 12.14
N ASN A 350 10.65 -11.40 11.07
CA ASN A 350 11.67 -10.96 10.13
C ASN A 350 11.25 -9.69 9.40
N VAL A 351 12.23 -8.89 9.00
CA VAL A 351 11.98 -7.65 8.24
C VAL A 351 11.72 -8.00 6.78
N PHE A 352 10.58 -7.56 6.26
CA PHE A 352 10.19 -7.64 4.86
C PHE A 352 9.90 -6.25 4.30
N SER A 353 10.19 -6.07 3.03
CA SER A 353 9.77 -4.89 2.27
C SER A 353 8.83 -5.28 1.15
N VAL A 354 7.92 -4.38 0.78
CA VAL A 354 7.08 -4.56 -0.41
C VAL A 354 7.91 -4.81 -1.69
N MET A 355 9.13 -4.29 -1.77
CA MET A 355 10.07 -4.58 -2.85
C MET A 355 10.49 -6.06 -2.90
N ASP A 356 10.48 -6.73 -1.76
CA ASP A 356 10.92 -8.13 -1.64
C ASP A 356 9.86 -9.13 -2.11
N VAL A 357 8.60 -8.69 -2.25
CA VAL A 357 7.48 -9.55 -2.67
C VAL A 357 7.75 -10.20 -4.01
N TYR A 358 8.15 -9.42 -5.00
CA TYR A 358 8.39 -9.91 -6.34
C TYR A 358 9.50 -11.01 -6.37
N PRO A 359 10.75 -10.79 -5.94
CA PRO A 359 11.77 -11.84 -5.96
C PRO A 359 11.43 -13.03 -5.04
N THR A 360 10.75 -12.80 -3.92
CA THR A 360 10.32 -13.87 -3.01
C THR A 360 9.26 -14.77 -3.64
N LEU A 361 8.29 -14.19 -4.35
CA LEU A 361 7.28 -14.96 -5.07
C LEU A 361 7.90 -15.74 -6.24
N MET A 362 8.88 -15.16 -6.96
CA MET A 362 9.60 -15.91 -8.01
C MET A 362 10.29 -17.15 -7.42
N SER A 363 10.95 -17.00 -6.28
CA SER A 363 11.58 -18.12 -5.56
C SER A 363 10.55 -19.15 -5.08
N ALA A 364 9.46 -18.70 -4.46
CA ALA A 364 8.41 -19.56 -3.94
C ALA A 364 7.69 -20.38 -5.02
N THR A 365 7.48 -19.79 -6.20
CA THR A 365 6.76 -20.42 -7.31
C THR A 365 7.67 -21.17 -8.30
N GLY A 366 8.99 -20.97 -8.21
CA GLY A 366 9.96 -21.51 -9.18
C GLY A 366 9.94 -20.78 -10.53
N VAL A 367 9.28 -19.64 -10.64
CA VAL A 367 9.28 -18.83 -11.86
C VAL A 367 10.63 -18.13 -12.01
N ALA A 368 11.27 -18.31 -13.16
CA ALA A 368 12.52 -17.63 -13.46
C ALA A 368 12.28 -16.17 -13.82
N PRO A 369 12.80 -15.20 -13.03
CA PRO A 369 12.57 -13.79 -13.31
C PRO A 369 13.39 -13.30 -14.52
N ASN A 370 12.81 -12.36 -15.27
CA ASN A 370 13.47 -11.71 -16.41
C ASN A 370 13.66 -10.21 -16.13
N TYR A 371 14.38 -9.91 -15.06
CA TYR A 371 14.65 -8.52 -14.68
C TYR A 371 15.42 -7.77 -15.78
N LYS A 372 14.83 -6.71 -16.32
CA LYS A 372 15.47 -5.84 -17.31
C LYS A 372 16.49 -4.90 -16.70
N LYS A 373 16.38 -4.62 -15.41
CA LYS A 373 17.27 -3.75 -14.62
C LYS A 373 17.56 -4.40 -13.27
N LYS A 374 18.64 -3.96 -12.63
CA LYS A 374 18.93 -4.39 -11.26
C LYS A 374 17.79 -3.98 -10.33
N ILE A 375 17.18 -4.96 -9.67
CA ILE A 375 16.15 -4.74 -8.65
C ILE A 375 16.78 -4.34 -7.30
N ASP A 376 15.97 -3.77 -6.41
CA ASP A 376 16.32 -3.38 -5.04
C ASP A 376 15.68 -4.31 -4.00
N GLY A 377 14.65 -5.03 -4.42
CA GLY A 377 14.07 -6.13 -3.66
C GLY A 377 15.04 -7.29 -3.54
N ILE A 378 14.98 -8.00 -2.44
CA ILE A 378 15.76 -9.21 -2.20
C ILE A 378 14.82 -10.40 -1.96
N ASP A 379 15.25 -11.58 -2.38
CA ASP A 379 14.53 -12.81 -2.08
C ASP A 379 14.58 -13.08 -0.57
N ARG A 380 13.40 -13.14 0.05
CA ARG A 380 13.22 -13.42 1.48
C ARG A 380 12.56 -14.77 1.72
N TRP A 381 12.54 -15.67 0.74
CA TRP A 381 11.89 -16.97 0.90
C TRP A 381 12.48 -17.75 2.09
N ASN A 382 13.79 -17.71 2.29
CA ASN A 382 14.42 -18.30 3.45
C ASN A 382 13.94 -17.67 4.77
N ALA A 383 13.69 -16.37 4.80
CA ALA A 383 13.15 -15.70 5.99
C ALA A 383 11.67 -16.05 6.21
N VAL A 384 10.89 -16.27 5.15
CA VAL A 384 9.51 -16.79 5.23
C VAL A 384 9.51 -18.21 5.80
N THR A 385 10.42 -19.07 5.35
CA THR A 385 10.50 -20.48 5.78
C THR A 385 11.30 -20.71 7.06
N GLY A 386 11.72 -19.64 7.74
CA GLY A 386 12.35 -19.71 9.06
C GLY A 386 13.85 -19.98 9.09
N SER A 387 14.51 -20.14 7.93
CA SER A 387 15.97 -20.34 7.86
C SER A 387 16.76 -19.06 7.57
N GLY A 388 16.08 -17.92 7.39
CA GLY A 388 16.69 -16.62 7.10
C GLY A 388 16.94 -15.76 8.33
N GLU A 389 17.75 -14.72 8.14
CA GLU A 389 18.06 -13.75 9.19
C GLU A 389 16.87 -12.79 9.43
N LYS A 390 16.74 -12.34 10.69
CA LYS A 390 15.71 -11.37 11.11
C LYS A 390 15.85 -10.05 10.36
N ASP A 391 17.09 -9.58 10.24
CA ASP A 391 17.39 -8.36 9.47
C ASP A 391 17.33 -8.65 7.96
N ARG A 392 16.96 -7.63 7.22
CA ARG A 392 16.96 -7.68 5.76
C ARG A 392 18.36 -7.64 5.14
N GLY A 393 19.35 -7.09 5.87
CA GLY A 393 20.73 -6.90 5.40
C GLY A 393 20.94 -5.71 4.46
N GLU A 394 19.86 -5.08 3.99
CA GLU A 394 19.88 -3.87 3.16
C GLU A 394 18.93 -2.82 3.73
N PRO A 395 19.36 -1.57 3.89
CA PRO A 395 18.53 -0.53 4.49
C PRO A 395 17.31 -0.17 3.63
N LEU A 396 16.20 0.13 4.28
CA LEU A 396 15.00 0.70 3.68
C LEU A 396 15.02 2.20 3.83
N VAL A 397 14.68 2.91 2.76
CA VAL A 397 14.52 4.37 2.77
C VAL A 397 13.09 4.72 2.40
N PHE A 398 12.48 5.52 3.25
CA PHE A 398 11.12 6.02 3.09
C PHE A 398 11.17 7.51 2.81
N SER A 399 10.28 7.98 1.95
CA SER A 399 10.14 9.40 1.70
C SER A 399 8.69 9.76 1.46
N SER A 400 8.29 10.88 1.99
CA SER A 400 7.00 11.49 1.74
C SER A 400 7.18 12.99 1.55
N ASN A 401 6.56 13.48 0.52
CA ASN A 401 6.57 14.89 0.22
C ASN A 401 5.14 15.35 -0.03
N VAL A 402 4.63 16.17 0.87
CA VAL A 402 3.29 16.74 0.74
C VAL A 402 3.44 18.23 0.42
N PRO A 403 3.38 18.62 -0.86
CA PRO A 403 3.68 19.98 -1.30
C PRO A 403 2.82 21.05 -0.64
N ILE A 404 1.59 20.72 -0.24
CA ILE A 404 0.67 21.67 0.42
C ILE A 404 1.25 22.19 1.73
N TYR A 405 2.08 21.37 2.40
CA TYR A 405 2.64 21.71 3.71
C TYR A 405 4.09 22.18 3.64
N ASN A 406 4.75 22.22 2.46
CA ASN A 406 6.19 22.43 2.31
C ASN A 406 7.04 21.52 3.22
N GLU A 407 6.53 20.35 3.54
CA GLU A 407 7.16 19.38 4.42
C GLU A 407 7.68 18.19 3.64
N PHE A 408 8.94 17.85 3.88
CA PHE A 408 9.55 16.61 3.43
C PHE A 408 9.78 15.71 4.63
N LYS A 409 9.39 14.46 4.51
CA LYS A 409 9.56 13.47 5.55
C LYS A 409 10.37 12.32 5.00
N TYR A 410 11.47 12.04 5.66
CA TYR A 410 12.36 10.96 5.30
C TYR A 410 12.49 9.98 6.45
N GLY A 411 12.70 8.70 6.12
CA GLY A 411 13.01 7.67 7.09
C GLY A 411 14.08 6.73 6.55
N VAL A 412 14.96 6.24 7.42
CA VAL A 412 15.91 5.17 7.10
C VAL A 412 15.79 4.11 8.16
N LEU A 413 15.49 2.89 7.76
CA LEU A 413 15.51 1.71 8.63
C LEU A 413 16.68 0.81 8.23
N ASP A 414 17.57 0.52 9.20
CA ASP A 414 18.71 -0.37 9.01
C ASP A 414 18.94 -1.18 10.29
N GLY A 415 18.62 -2.46 10.23
CA GLY A 415 18.51 -3.32 11.41
C GLY A 415 17.48 -2.77 12.39
N PRO A 416 17.86 -2.61 13.69
CA PRO A 416 16.95 -2.05 14.69
C PRO A 416 16.84 -0.52 14.65
N TRP A 417 17.71 0.16 13.90
CA TRP A 417 17.85 1.60 13.94
C TRP A 417 16.99 2.28 12.89
N LYS A 418 16.19 3.24 13.32
CA LYS A 418 15.36 4.05 12.42
C LYS A 418 15.61 5.54 12.65
N LEU A 419 16.13 6.19 11.61
CA LEU A 419 16.28 7.63 11.53
C LEU A 419 15.04 8.21 10.89
N ILE A 420 14.48 9.25 11.49
CA ILE A 420 13.41 10.07 10.91
C ILE A 420 13.93 11.49 10.74
N GLN A 421 13.66 12.08 9.58
CA GLN A 421 14.00 13.47 9.31
C GLN A 421 12.80 14.23 8.73
N TYR A 422 12.44 15.33 9.37
CA TYR A 422 11.47 16.28 8.89
C TYR A 422 12.18 17.53 8.40
N VAL A 423 11.93 17.91 7.17
CA VAL A 423 12.48 19.12 6.56
C VAL A 423 11.32 20.03 6.18
N ASN A 424 11.21 21.17 6.84
CA ASN A 424 10.21 22.19 6.53
C ASN A 424 10.89 23.39 5.87
N HIS A 425 10.47 23.71 4.66
CA HIS A 425 10.95 24.86 3.91
C HIS A 425 10.01 26.06 4.12
N GLU A 426 10.26 26.83 5.16
CA GLU A 426 9.63 28.15 5.32
C GLU A 426 10.22 29.15 4.32
N ARG A 427 9.50 30.26 4.03
CA ARG A 427 9.87 31.22 2.98
C ARG A 427 11.32 31.75 3.05
N ARG A 428 11.99 31.68 4.20
CA ARG A 428 13.35 32.20 4.43
C ARG A 428 14.27 31.29 5.23
N THR A 429 13.76 30.19 5.79
CA THR A 429 14.53 29.28 6.64
C THR A 429 14.16 27.84 6.34
N THR A 430 15.13 26.94 6.41
CA THR A 430 14.88 25.50 6.40
C THR A 430 15.03 25.00 7.83
N GLN A 431 13.99 24.39 8.36
CA GLN A 431 14.02 23.74 9.66
C GLN A 431 14.15 22.24 9.44
N VAL A 432 15.12 21.63 10.09
CA VAL A 432 15.34 20.18 10.05
C VAL A 432 15.19 19.65 11.46
N LYS A 433 14.27 18.69 11.64
CA LYS A 433 14.15 17.91 12.87
C LYS A 433 14.61 16.48 12.56
N THR A 434 15.54 15.96 13.36
CA THR A 434 16.05 14.60 13.24
C THR A 434 15.76 13.84 14.52
N GLU A 435 15.22 12.64 14.43
CA GLU A 435 14.93 11.72 15.53
C GLU A 435 15.54 10.35 15.20
N LEU A 436 15.98 9.62 16.22
CA LEU A 436 16.52 8.26 16.09
C LEU A 436 15.84 7.32 17.07
N PHE A 437 15.42 6.17 16.60
CA PHE A 437 14.72 5.15 17.40
C PHE A 437 15.37 3.77 17.24
N ASN A 438 15.22 2.91 18.26
CA ASN A 438 15.44 1.47 18.14
C ASN A 438 14.07 0.79 18.04
N VAL A 439 13.56 0.60 16.82
CA VAL A 439 12.19 0.09 16.59
C VAL A 439 12.00 -1.40 16.93
N TRP A 440 13.07 -2.11 17.32
CA TRP A 440 12.91 -3.47 17.84
C TRP A 440 12.54 -3.48 19.31
N SER A 441 13.04 -2.54 20.10
CA SER A 441 12.71 -2.36 21.52
C SER A 441 11.67 -1.28 21.76
N ASP A 442 11.54 -0.30 20.87
CA ASP A 442 10.58 0.81 20.91
C ASP A 442 9.83 0.93 19.57
N PRO A 443 8.92 -0.01 19.26
CA PRO A 443 8.15 0.04 18.01
C PRO A 443 7.16 1.21 17.97
N ASN A 444 6.93 1.88 19.10
CA ASN A 444 6.04 3.05 19.20
C ASN A 444 6.75 4.37 18.91
N GLU A 445 8.09 4.33 18.75
CA GLU A 445 8.94 5.51 18.51
C GLU A 445 8.69 6.61 19.54
N ALA A 446 8.65 6.20 20.83
CA ALA A 446 8.34 7.07 21.95
C ALA A 446 9.59 7.83 22.43
N ASP A 447 10.75 7.17 22.41
CA ASP A 447 11.98 7.65 22.99
C ASP A 447 13.01 8.04 21.91
N ASP A 448 13.16 9.34 21.64
CA ASP A 448 14.20 9.84 20.74
C ASP A 448 15.59 9.72 21.40
N ILE A 449 16.40 8.81 20.86
CA ILE A 449 17.76 8.53 21.35
C ILE A 449 18.86 9.17 20.47
N SER A 450 18.53 10.11 19.61
CA SER A 450 19.46 10.75 18.65
C SER A 450 20.63 11.44 19.35
N ALA A 451 20.37 12.18 20.45
CA ALA A 451 21.38 12.88 21.20
C ALA A 451 22.42 11.95 21.85
N ALA A 452 22.01 10.74 22.25
CA ALA A 452 22.89 9.73 22.85
C ALA A 452 23.66 8.90 21.80
N ASN A 453 23.26 8.94 20.52
CA ASN A 453 23.79 8.08 19.45
C ASN A 453 24.19 8.86 18.18
N PRO A 454 25.03 9.92 18.28
CA PRO A 454 25.35 10.77 17.12
C PRO A 454 26.03 10.01 15.99
N GLY A 455 26.83 8.98 16.29
CA GLY A 455 27.47 8.14 15.27
C GLY A 455 26.47 7.33 14.42
N GLN A 456 25.36 6.88 15.04
CA GLN A 456 24.29 6.20 14.30
C GLN A 456 23.48 7.18 13.45
N VAL A 457 23.22 8.38 13.95
CA VAL A 457 22.57 9.46 13.18
C VAL A 457 23.39 9.76 11.94
N GLU A 458 24.72 9.99 12.07
CA GLU A 458 25.60 10.25 10.93
C GLU A 458 25.62 9.09 9.92
N ARG A 459 25.68 7.86 10.39
CA ARG A 459 25.69 6.66 9.55
C ARG A 459 24.41 6.57 8.70
N LEU A 460 23.25 6.71 9.33
CA LEU A 460 21.95 6.62 8.64
C LEU A 460 21.71 7.83 7.74
N GLN A 461 22.18 9.02 8.12
CA GLN A 461 22.13 10.20 7.26
C GLN A 461 22.89 9.98 5.94
N LYS A 462 24.08 9.39 6.00
CA LYS A 462 24.85 9.05 4.80
C LYS A 462 24.11 8.06 3.88
N ILE A 463 23.33 7.14 4.44
CA ILE A 463 22.49 6.22 3.66
C ILE A 463 21.37 7.01 2.99
N LEU A 464 20.69 7.89 3.73
CA LEU A 464 19.62 8.75 3.21
C LEU A 464 20.11 9.60 2.03
N ASP A 465 21.22 10.33 2.23
CA ASP A 465 21.78 11.24 1.24
C ASP A 465 22.14 10.51 -0.08
N LYS A 466 22.79 9.35 0.05
CA LYS A 466 23.11 8.50 -1.10
C LYS A 466 21.86 8.01 -1.84
N ARG A 467 20.80 7.69 -1.11
CA ARG A 467 19.57 7.17 -1.72
C ARG A 467 18.80 8.29 -2.41
N LEU A 468 18.65 9.44 -1.77
CA LEU A 468 17.95 10.60 -2.33
C LEU A 468 18.65 11.14 -3.59
N ALA A 469 19.97 11.05 -3.67
CA ALA A 469 20.74 11.41 -4.87
C ALA A 469 20.42 10.56 -6.11
N LEU A 470 19.76 9.41 -5.93
CA LEU A 470 19.34 8.53 -7.04
C LEU A 470 18.00 8.93 -7.66
N HIS A 471 17.30 9.93 -7.11
CA HIS A 471 16.04 10.40 -7.67
C HIS A 471 16.29 11.08 -9.02
N PRO A 472 15.70 10.60 -10.14
CA PRO A 472 16.06 11.05 -11.50
C PRO A 472 15.73 12.53 -11.76
N ILE A 473 14.85 13.12 -10.96
CA ILE A 473 14.32 14.46 -11.18
C ILE A 473 14.60 15.40 -10.00
N GLY A 474 15.49 15.02 -9.08
CA GLY A 474 15.94 15.90 -8.00
C GLY A 474 14.85 16.34 -7.02
N GLY A 475 13.87 15.48 -6.73
CA GLY A 475 12.85 15.74 -5.71
C GLY A 475 11.65 16.54 -6.23
N GLN A 476 11.00 16.06 -7.27
CA GLN A 476 9.80 16.71 -7.80
C GLN A 476 8.53 16.49 -6.98
N TYR A 477 7.65 17.46 -7.09
CA TYR A 477 6.40 17.61 -6.36
C TYR A 477 5.20 17.18 -7.20
N VAL A 478 4.27 16.51 -6.56
CA VAL A 478 2.92 16.28 -7.10
C VAL A 478 2.20 17.61 -7.26
N LYS A 479 1.62 17.85 -8.41
CA LYS A 479 0.61 18.88 -8.56
C LYS A 479 -0.74 18.33 -8.08
N ILE A 480 -1.10 18.69 -6.87
CA ILE A 480 -2.39 18.28 -6.27
C ILE A 480 -3.59 18.93 -7.00
N GLN A 481 -3.35 19.99 -7.77
CA GLN A 481 -4.40 20.67 -8.52
C GLN A 481 -4.19 20.54 -10.03
N PRO A 482 -5.27 20.38 -10.79
CA PRO A 482 -5.19 20.32 -12.24
C PRO A 482 -4.63 21.63 -12.80
N HIS A 483 -3.97 21.54 -13.95
CA HIS A 483 -3.52 22.73 -14.67
C HIS A 483 -4.72 23.55 -15.16
N PRO A 484 -4.56 24.89 -15.32
CA PRO A 484 -5.64 25.73 -15.83
C PRO A 484 -6.18 25.21 -17.18
N GLY A 485 -7.49 25.05 -17.26
CA GLY A 485 -8.14 24.56 -18.47
C GLY A 485 -8.30 23.04 -18.56
N TRP A 486 -7.70 22.26 -17.66
CA TRP A 486 -7.95 20.82 -17.60
C TRP A 486 -9.44 20.53 -17.35
N ARG A 487 -9.93 19.49 -18.01
CA ARG A 487 -11.28 18.94 -17.79
C ARG A 487 -11.15 17.43 -17.74
N ALA A 488 -11.90 16.80 -16.84
CA ALA A 488 -12.02 15.36 -16.82
C ALA A 488 -12.60 14.88 -18.17
N PRO A 489 -12.10 13.78 -18.73
CA PRO A 489 -12.73 13.14 -19.88
C PRO A 489 -14.10 12.61 -19.49
N HIS A 490 -14.93 12.28 -20.49
CA HIS A 490 -16.19 11.57 -20.23
C HIS A 490 -15.90 10.20 -19.61
N ASP A 491 -14.92 9.50 -20.17
CA ASP A 491 -14.41 8.23 -19.67
C ASP A 491 -12.87 8.20 -19.81
N TYR A 492 -12.18 7.70 -18.78
CA TYR A 492 -10.73 7.62 -18.79
C TYR A 492 -10.18 6.53 -19.72
N ALA A 493 -10.96 5.47 -20.00
CA ALA A 493 -10.57 4.45 -20.96
C ALA A 493 -10.53 4.99 -22.39
N ASP A 494 -11.42 5.91 -22.74
CA ASP A 494 -11.55 6.49 -24.09
C ASP A 494 -10.38 7.43 -24.47
N VAL A 495 -9.62 7.90 -23.48
CA VAL A 495 -8.54 8.89 -23.71
C VAL A 495 -7.13 8.28 -23.61
N VAL A 496 -7.02 6.98 -23.49
CA VAL A 496 -5.73 6.27 -23.51
C VAL A 496 -5.12 6.39 -24.91
N ILE A 497 -3.92 6.96 -25.00
CA ILE A 497 -3.20 7.13 -26.27
C ILE A 497 -2.61 5.77 -26.69
N PRO A 498 -2.97 5.25 -27.89
CA PRO A 498 -2.40 4.00 -28.41
C PRO A 498 -0.87 4.04 -28.54
N ALA A 499 -0.22 2.90 -28.42
CA ALA A 499 1.24 2.78 -28.41
C ALA A 499 1.92 3.34 -29.67
N ASP A 500 1.31 3.17 -30.83
CA ASP A 500 1.76 3.65 -32.13
C ASP A 500 1.64 5.17 -32.34
N GLN A 501 0.87 5.84 -31.47
CA GLN A 501 0.66 7.30 -31.50
C GLN A 501 1.51 8.04 -30.46
N VAL A 502 2.24 7.31 -29.60
CA VAL A 502 3.12 7.89 -28.59
C VAL A 502 4.40 8.36 -29.23
N ASN A 503 4.71 9.67 -29.11
CA ASN A 503 5.97 10.23 -29.56
C ASN A 503 6.97 10.40 -28.39
N ALA A 504 8.27 10.60 -28.73
CA ALA A 504 9.34 10.71 -27.74
C ALA A 504 9.16 11.89 -26.76
N ASP A 505 8.46 12.95 -27.18
CA ASP A 505 8.23 14.15 -26.35
C ASP A 505 7.14 13.91 -25.28
N MET A 506 6.31 12.90 -25.44
CA MET A 506 5.35 12.46 -24.43
C MET A 506 6.02 11.68 -23.29
N TRP A 507 7.31 11.42 -23.41
CA TRP A 507 8.06 10.48 -22.59
C TRP A 507 9.12 11.16 -21.72
N THR A 508 8.75 11.64 -20.56
CA THR A 508 9.73 12.08 -19.55
C THR A 508 9.52 11.42 -18.18
N GLY A 509 8.85 10.28 -18.12
CA GLY A 509 8.53 9.62 -16.83
C GLY A 509 7.44 10.35 -16.03
N PHE A 510 7.32 11.67 -16.19
CA PHE A 510 6.34 12.55 -15.55
C PHE A 510 5.59 13.44 -16.55
N GLY A 511 5.75 13.18 -17.85
CA GLY A 511 5.12 13.93 -18.94
C GLY A 511 5.77 15.29 -19.26
N PRO A 512 5.45 15.90 -20.43
CA PRO A 512 6.04 17.15 -20.89
C PRO A 512 5.78 18.35 -19.96
N LEU A 513 4.70 18.34 -19.18
CA LEU A 513 4.38 19.37 -18.20
C LEU A 513 5.35 19.39 -17.00
N ALA A 514 5.92 18.26 -16.63
CA ALA A 514 6.91 18.17 -15.56
C ALA A 514 8.20 18.88 -15.95
N THR A 515 8.65 18.72 -17.20
CA THR A 515 9.85 19.38 -17.71
C THR A 515 9.70 20.90 -17.78
N SER A 516 8.56 21.40 -18.25
CA SER A 516 8.28 22.84 -18.31
C SER A 516 8.16 23.49 -16.93
N VAL A 517 7.65 22.76 -15.94
CA VAL A 517 7.54 23.24 -14.54
C VAL A 517 8.89 23.27 -13.86
N LEU A 518 9.76 22.29 -14.12
CA LEU A 518 11.14 22.29 -13.62
C LEU A 518 11.92 23.50 -14.14
N GLN A 519 11.78 23.83 -15.42
CA GLN A 519 12.42 25.01 -16.02
C GLN A 519 11.89 26.32 -15.42
N GLN A 520 10.61 26.40 -15.08
CA GLN A 520 10.00 27.59 -14.48
C GLN A 520 10.30 27.79 -12.99
N THR A 521 10.46 26.69 -12.22
CA THR A 521 10.66 26.79 -10.76
C THR A 521 12.11 26.79 -10.32
N HIS A 522 13.04 26.31 -11.12
CA HIS A 522 14.42 26.06 -10.69
C HIS A 522 15.49 26.75 -11.53
N GLY A 523 15.14 27.58 -12.55
CA GLY A 523 16.12 28.18 -13.41
C GLY A 523 17.17 27.21 -13.97
N GLU A 524 18.14 27.64 -14.76
CA GLU A 524 19.14 26.77 -15.40
C GLU A 524 20.09 25.98 -14.47
N LYS A 525 19.86 25.98 -13.14
CA LYS A 525 20.68 25.30 -12.12
C LYS A 525 19.87 24.34 -11.25
N GLY A 526 19.13 23.43 -11.86
CA GLY A 526 18.26 22.45 -11.20
C GLY A 526 18.97 21.40 -10.31
N ARG A 527 19.82 21.82 -9.38
CA ARG A 527 20.30 21.00 -8.25
C ARG A 527 20.07 21.78 -6.97
N ILE A 528 19.20 21.27 -6.11
CA ILE A 528 19.18 21.69 -4.72
C ILE A 528 20.52 21.27 -4.13
N LYS A 529 21.39 22.21 -3.84
CA LYS A 529 22.53 21.96 -2.96
C LYS A 529 21.97 22.00 -1.53
N TYR A 530 22.07 20.90 -0.86
CA TYR A 530 21.96 20.83 0.59
C TYR A 530 23.31 21.35 1.14
N ASP A 531 23.35 22.60 1.57
CA ASP A 531 24.44 23.15 2.37
C ASP A 531 24.16 22.86 3.87
#